data_587275a864eb45596a75c77608dae6fd
#
_entry.id   587275a864eb45596a75c77608dae6fd
#
_cell.length_a   1.000
_cell.length_b   1.000
_cell.length_c   1.000
_cell.angle_alpha   90.00
_cell.angle_beta   90.00
_cell.angle_gamma   90.00
#
_symmetry.space_group_name_H-M   'P 1'
#
loop_
_entity.id
_entity.type
_entity.pdbx_description
1 polymer ?
#
loop_
_entity_poly.entity_id
_entity_poly.type
_entity_poly.pdbx_seq_one_letter_code
_entity_poly.pdbx_strand_id
1 'polypeptide(L)'
;VAAVLNLDAAARTRLIERFGPQVTAWCDDLPELVARLTRRWGLRAERAAAGNTARTLLCRNESGERAVLKLTPDRAIAEAEARALRAWRDCPRVVDVLAADLDAGAILLAGVEPGTPLTERGWTHEEIDELLPPLRAVAIPDGFPPLADRVRFMFELAGRGAHGVIEPRLMAASRAASLELATGGPRALLHGDLHPANVLAGHDGVMVIDPRPCVGDPAFDAVDWVLRADGELEDAIAALPSQDPVRLRRWSQALAVLVAIRPLREQGPSATTDRLLALAAAL
;
A
#
# COMPACT_ATOMS: atom_id res chain seq x y z
N VAL A 1 5.39 -20.66 19.97
CA VAL A 1 4.31 -20.87 18.99
C VAL A 1 3.04 -20.14 19.45
N ALA A 2 2.55 -20.37 20.71
CA ALA A 2 1.30 -19.75 21.18
C ALA A 2 1.30 -18.21 21.14
N ALA A 3 2.42 -17.54 21.41
CA ALA A 3 2.51 -16.08 21.37
C ALA A 3 2.39 -15.49 19.96
N VAL A 4 2.75 -16.23 18.91
CA VAL A 4 2.67 -15.77 17.51
C VAL A 4 1.23 -15.85 16.98
N LEU A 5 0.44 -16.79 17.50
CA LEU A 5 -0.94 -17.02 17.07
C LEU A 5 -1.92 -15.96 17.59
N ASN A 6 -1.63 -15.37 18.76
CA ASN A 6 -2.50 -14.38 19.39
C ASN A 6 -2.24 -12.97 18.87
N LEU A 7 -3.30 -12.16 18.86
CA LEU A 7 -3.19 -10.71 18.69
C LEU A 7 -2.72 -10.08 20.02
N ASP A 8 -1.72 -9.21 19.94
CA ASP A 8 -1.46 -8.29 21.05
C ASP A 8 -2.58 -7.24 21.17
N ALA A 9 -2.67 -6.60 22.34
CA ALA A 9 -3.73 -5.63 22.62
C ALA A 9 -3.73 -4.45 21.62
N ALA A 10 -2.55 -3.99 21.20
CA ALA A 10 -2.43 -2.88 20.26
C ALA A 10 -2.92 -3.27 18.86
N ALA A 11 -2.58 -4.48 18.37
CA ALA A 11 -3.08 -4.98 17.08
C ALA A 11 -4.61 -5.17 17.12
N ARG A 12 -5.15 -5.68 18.23
CA ARG A 12 -6.59 -5.82 18.41
C ARG A 12 -7.28 -4.45 18.38
N THR A 13 -6.76 -3.48 19.09
CA THR A 13 -7.30 -2.11 19.10
C THR A 13 -7.33 -1.51 17.69
N ARG A 14 -6.22 -1.59 16.94
CA ARG A 14 -6.16 -1.09 15.56
C ARG A 14 -7.21 -1.72 14.63
N LEU A 15 -7.44 -3.05 14.75
CA LEU A 15 -8.46 -3.73 13.96
C LEU A 15 -9.88 -3.28 14.33
N ILE A 16 -10.17 -3.11 15.64
CA ILE A 16 -11.46 -2.61 16.11
C ILE A 16 -11.69 -1.16 15.66
N GLU A 17 -10.68 -0.29 15.75
CA GLU A 17 -10.75 1.08 15.25
C GLU A 17 -10.98 1.14 13.75
N ARG A 18 -10.39 0.21 13.00
CA ARG A 18 -10.50 0.15 11.55
C ARG A 18 -11.83 -0.41 11.06
N PHE A 19 -12.28 -1.51 11.64
CA PHE A 19 -13.42 -2.28 11.14
C PHE A 19 -14.68 -2.18 12.04
N GLY A 20 -14.55 -1.55 13.20
CA GLY A 20 -15.62 -1.43 14.18
C GLY A 20 -15.68 -2.61 15.18
N PRO A 21 -16.56 -2.52 16.20
CA PRO A 21 -16.62 -3.50 17.30
C PRO A 21 -17.04 -4.91 16.86
N GLN A 22 -17.69 -5.05 15.70
CA GLN A 22 -18.10 -6.35 15.15
C GLN A 22 -16.92 -7.27 14.82
N VAL A 23 -15.71 -6.73 14.68
CA VAL A 23 -14.49 -7.52 14.42
C VAL A 23 -14.00 -8.28 15.65
N THR A 24 -14.57 -8.00 16.84
CA THR A 24 -14.14 -8.60 18.12
C THR A 24 -14.22 -10.13 18.09
N ALA A 25 -15.32 -10.69 17.59
CA ALA A 25 -15.49 -12.14 17.44
C ALA A 25 -14.42 -12.75 16.52
N TRP A 26 -14.14 -12.12 15.40
CA TRP A 26 -13.08 -12.56 14.49
C TRP A 26 -11.70 -12.53 15.18
N CYS A 27 -11.42 -11.52 16.01
CA CYS A 27 -10.17 -11.47 16.79
C CYS A 27 -10.06 -12.62 17.80
N ASP A 28 -11.19 -13.02 18.40
CA ASP A 28 -11.23 -14.13 19.38
C ASP A 28 -11.03 -15.49 18.69
N ASP A 29 -11.59 -15.69 17.49
CA ASP A 29 -11.49 -16.91 16.69
C ASP A 29 -10.15 -17.01 15.91
N LEU A 30 -9.38 -15.92 15.81
CA LEU A 30 -8.18 -15.85 15.00
C LEU A 30 -7.13 -16.93 15.33
N PRO A 31 -6.84 -17.29 16.61
CA PRO A 31 -5.87 -18.33 16.93
C PRO A 31 -6.25 -19.69 16.33
N GLU A 32 -7.54 -20.06 16.37
CA GLU A 32 -8.03 -21.31 15.79
C GLU A 32 -7.98 -21.27 14.26
N LEU A 33 -8.33 -20.14 13.66
CA LEU A 33 -8.24 -19.92 12.22
C LEU A 33 -6.78 -20.05 11.74
N VAL A 34 -5.84 -19.42 12.41
CA VAL A 34 -4.40 -19.53 12.09
C VAL A 34 -3.93 -20.98 12.23
N ALA A 35 -4.27 -21.66 13.32
CA ALA A 35 -3.88 -23.05 13.54
C ALA A 35 -4.44 -24.00 12.47
N ARG A 36 -5.66 -23.78 12.00
CA ARG A 36 -6.28 -24.53 10.92
C ARG A 36 -5.57 -24.31 9.58
N LEU A 37 -5.29 -23.04 9.22
CA LEU A 37 -4.67 -22.68 7.94
C LEU A 37 -3.19 -23.07 7.90
N THR A 38 -2.44 -22.92 8.98
CA THR A 38 -1.05 -23.36 9.04
C THR A 38 -0.92 -24.88 8.88
N ARG A 39 -1.82 -25.68 9.50
CA ARG A 39 -1.87 -27.12 9.24
C ARG A 39 -2.24 -27.46 7.79
N ARG A 40 -3.26 -26.79 7.25
CA ARG A 40 -3.74 -27.05 5.88
C ARG A 40 -2.68 -26.77 4.81
N TRP A 41 -1.86 -25.73 5.03
CA TRP A 41 -0.85 -25.29 4.06
C TRP A 41 0.58 -25.70 4.43
N GLY A 42 0.78 -26.59 5.41
CA GLY A 42 2.10 -27.07 5.81
C GLY A 42 3.03 -25.96 6.29
N LEU A 43 2.51 -25.01 7.09
CA LEU A 43 3.25 -23.83 7.50
C LEU A 43 3.69 -23.89 8.97
N ARG A 44 4.88 -23.37 9.23
CA ARG A 44 5.38 -23.07 10.57
C ARG A 44 5.44 -21.55 10.72
N ALA A 45 4.53 -20.97 11.52
CA ALA A 45 4.57 -19.56 11.83
C ALA A 45 5.76 -19.21 12.70
N GLU A 46 6.52 -18.18 12.32
CA GLU A 46 7.75 -17.74 12.98
C GLU A 46 7.54 -16.46 13.79
N ARG A 47 6.94 -15.44 13.18
CA ARG A 47 6.66 -14.17 13.84
C ARG A 47 5.48 -13.43 13.17
N ALA A 48 4.88 -12.52 13.93
CA ALA A 48 3.93 -11.57 13.38
C ALA A 48 4.66 -10.36 12.76
N ALA A 49 4.11 -9.86 11.66
CA ALA A 49 4.49 -8.55 11.13
C ALA A 49 3.43 -7.51 11.50
N ALA A 50 3.83 -6.24 11.53
CA ALA A 50 2.91 -5.14 11.73
C ALA A 50 1.94 -5.02 10.54
N GLY A 51 0.68 -4.64 10.83
CA GLY A 51 -0.34 -4.40 9.81
C GLY A 51 -1.53 -3.68 10.42
N ASN A 52 -2.22 -2.88 9.60
CA ASN A 52 -3.36 -2.07 10.03
C ASN A 52 -4.71 -2.67 9.60
N THR A 53 -4.73 -3.55 8.61
CA THR A 53 -5.95 -4.12 8.02
C THR A 53 -5.97 -5.63 8.02
N ALA A 54 -4.89 -6.25 8.45
CA ALA A 54 -4.73 -7.70 8.45
C ALA A 54 -3.83 -8.18 9.59
N ARG A 55 -4.01 -9.41 10.01
CA ARG A 55 -2.99 -10.17 10.74
C ARG A 55 -2.04 -10.77 9.72
N THR A 56 -0.79 -10.37 9.77
CA THR A 56 0.26 -10.87 8.88
C THR A 56 1.24 -11.73 9.68
N LEU A 57 1.47 -12.94 9.23
CA LEU A 57 2.39 -13.89 9.85
C LEU A 57 3.48 -14.28 8.84
N LEU A 58 4.72 -14.13 9.23
CA LEU A 58 5.85 -14.68 8.51
C LEU A 58 5.98 -16.16 8.88
N CYS A 59 6.00 -17.00 7.85
CA CYS A 59 5.97 -18.44 7.98
C CYS A 59 7.13 -19.07 7.17
N ARG A 60 7.38 -20.34 7.42
CA ARG A 60 8.10 -21.22 6.51
C ARG A 60 7.21 -22.41 6.14
N ASN A 61 7.33 -22.84 4.90
CA ASN A 61 6.71 -24.08 4.44
C ASN A 61 7.57 -25.31 4.82
N GLU A 62 7.13 -26.50 4.46
CA GLU A 62 7.84 -27.78 4.73
C GLU A 62 9.20 -27.85 4.03
N SER A 63 9.39 -27.18 2.89
CA SER A 63 10.67 -27.06 2.18
C SER A 63 11.63 -26.05 2.81
N GLY A 64 11.19 -25.32 3.84
CA GLY A 64 11.97 -24.27 4.50
C GLY A 64 11.92 -22.91 3.81
N GLU A 65 11.15 -22.78 2.73
CA GLU A 65 10.96 -21.51 2.01
C GLU A 65 10.08 -20.56 2.81
N ARG A 66 10.37 -19.27 2.70
CA ARG A 66 9.54 -18.23 3.33
C ARG A 66 8.17 -18.11 2.66
N ALA A 67 7.17 -17.94 3.48
CA ALA A 67 5.81 -17.61 3.06
C ALA A 67 5.21 -16.58 4.00
N VAL A 68 4.20 -15.85 3.53
CA VAL A 68 3.47 -14.86 4.33
C VAL A 68 2.00 -15.21 4.35
N LEU A 69 1.49 -15.54 5.53
CA LEU A 69 0.06 -15.76 5.75
C LEU A 69 -0.59 -14.45 6.20
N LYS A 70 -1.51 -13.96 5.38
CA LYS A 70 -2.28 -12.72 5.61
C LYS A 70 -3.73 -13.06 5.86
N LEU A 71 -4.31 -12.53 6.95
CA LEU A 71 -5.70 -12.73 7.33
C LEU A 71 -6.37 -11.39 7.61
N THR A 72 -7.52 -11.15 7.03
CA THR A 72 -8.32 -9.94 7.26
C THR A 72 -9.76 -10.31 7.59
N PRO A 73 -10.42 -9.55 8.50
CA PRO A 73 -11.86 -9.76 8.77
C PRO A 73 -12.74 -9.33 7.60
N ASP A 74 -12.23 -8.53 6.68
CA ASP A 74 -12.95 -8.08 5.49
C ASP A 74 -12.52 -8.93 4.27
N ARG A 75 -13.40 -9.87 3.89
CA ARG A 75 -13.18 -10.78 2.76
C ARG A 75 -12.96 -10.04 1.44
N ALA A 76 -13.63 -8.89 1.25
CA ALA A 76 -13.48 -8.10 0.02
C ALA A 76 -12.06 -7.56 -0.15
N ILE A 77 -11.37 -7.23 0.97
CA ILE A 77 -9.96 -6.83 0.94
C ILE A 77 -9.07 -8.00 0.49
N ALA A 78 -9.25 -9.19 1.08
CA ALA A 78 -8.46 -10.38 0.68
C ALA A 78 -8.72 -10.76 -0.78
N GLU A 79 -9.97 -10.70 -1.22
CA GLU A 79 -10.35 -11.00 -2.60
C GLU A 79 -9.74 -10.01 -3.60
N ALA A 80 -9.84 -8.71 -3.32
CA ALA A 80 -9.27 -7.66 -4.17
C ALA A 80 -7.76 -7.79 -4.28
N GLU A 81 -7.07 -8.01 -3.16
CA GLU A 81 -5.62 -8.21 -3.12
C GLU A 81 -5.21 -9.46 -3.89
N ALA A 82 -5.82 -10.62 -3.60
CA ALA A 82 -5.49 -11.87 -4.29
C ALA A 82 -5.75 -11.80 -5.80
N ARG A 83 -6.82 -11.11 -6.22
CA ARG A 83 -7.15 -10.92 -7.63
C ARG A 83 -6.13 -10.02 -8.33
N ALA A 84 -5.70 -8.95 -7.69
CA ALA A 84 -4.70 -8.05 -8.25
C ALA A 84 -3.34 -8.74 -8.38
N LEU A 85 -2.86 -9.40 -7.32
CA LEU A 85 -1.60 -10.13 -7.34
C LEU A 85 -1.60 -11.23 -8.43
N ARG A 86 -2.72 -11.93 -8.62
CA ARG A 86 -2.87 -12.90 -9.72
C ARG A 86 -2.88 -12.26 -11.10
N ALA A 87 -3.37 -11.02 -11.24
CA ALA A 87 -3.28 -10.28 -12.50
C ALA A 87 -1.82 -9.93 -12.84
N TRP A 88 -0.99 -9.70 -11.83
CA TRP A 88 0.45 -9.46 -11.95
C TRP A 88 1.33 -10.70 -11.90
N ARG A 89 0.77 -11.92 -11.91
CA ARG A 89 1.54 -13.18 -11.75
C ARG A 89 2.77 -13.33 -12.66
N ASP A 90 2.73 -12.71 -13.84
CA ASP A 90 3.84 -12.73 -14.79
C ASP A 90 4.78 -11.51 -14.65
N CYS A 91 4.52 -10.64 -13.66
CA CYS A 91 5.36 -9.50 -13.33
C CYS A 91 6.43 -9.91 -12.31
N PRO A 92 7.72 -9.88 -12.64
CA PRO A 92 8.77 -10.36 -11.74
C PRO A 92 9.01 -9.43 -10.53
N ARG A 93 8.24 -8.34 -10.44
CA ARG A 93 8.33 -7.33 -9.36
C ARG A 93 7.19 -7.42 -8.35
N VAL A 94 6.33 -8.42 -8.44
CA VAL A 94 5.18 -8.59 -7.54
C VAL A 94 5.22 -9.98 -6.91
N VAL A 95 4.87 -10.07 -5.64
CA VAL A 95 4.85 -11.35 -4.91
C VAL A 95 3.76 -12.28 -5.42
N ASP A 96 4.05 -13.57 -5.48
CA ASP A 96 3.11 -14.60 -5.91
C ASP A 96 2.09 -14.96 -4.83
N VAL A 97 0.86 -15.25 -5.28
CA VAL A 97 -0.18 -15.88 -4.45
C VAL A 97 -0.02 -17.40 -4.52
N LEU A 98 0.45 -18.00 -3.43
CA LEU A 98 0.65 -19.45 -3.32
C LEU A 98 -0.65 -20.20 -3.08
N ALA A 99 -1.54 -19.63 -2.23
CA ALA A 99 -2.86 -20.17 -1.93
C ALA A 99 -3.80 -19.08 -1.42
N ALA A 100 -5.11 -19.35 -1.43
CA ALA A 100 -6.11 -18.48 -0.84
C ALA A 100 -7.28 -19.29 -0.27
N ASP A 101 -7.84 -18.81 0.84
CA ASP A 101 -9.12 -19.20 1.40
C ASP A 101 -9.93 -17.91 1.60
N LEU A 102 -10.60 -17.47 0.53
CA LEU A 102 -11.27 -16.17 0.51
C LEU A 102 -12.48 -16.13 1.44
N ASP A 103 -13.13 -17.27 1.70
CA ASP A 103 -14.21 -17.37 2.69
C ASP A 103 -13.70 -17.10 4.10
N ALA A 104 -12.46 -17.46 4.39
CA ALA A 104 -11.79 -17.17 5.65
C ALA A 104 -11.08 -15.79 5.65
N GLY A 105 -11.10 -15.04 4.56
CA GLY A 105 -10.35 -13.80 4.41
C GLY A 105 -8.84 -14.00 4.46
N ALA A 106 -8.34 -15.14 3.95
CA ALA A 106 -6.94 -15.54 4.07
C ALA A 106 -6.27 -15.69 2.69
N ILE A 107 -5.05 -15.16 2.59
CA ILE A 107 -4.15 -15.36 1.45
C ILE A 107 -2.77 -15.80 1.93
N LEU A 108 -2.16 -16.70 1.17
CA LEU A 108 -0.79 -17.14 1.36
C LEU A 108 0.04 -16.61 0.21
N LEU A 109 1.08 -15.86 0.53
CA LEU A 109 1.97 -15.22 -0.42
C LEU A 109 3.38 -15.83 -0.33
N ALA A 110 4.11 -15.79 -1.43
CA ALA A 110 5.55 -16.05 -1.41
C ALA A 110 6.25 -15.02 -0.52
N GLY A 111 7.21 -15.49 0.27
CA GLY A 111 8.01 -14.60 1.11
C GLY A 111 9.17 -14.00 0.32
N VAL A 112 9.46 -12.74 0.54
CA VAL A 112 10.62 -12.05 -0.04
C VAL A 112 11.83 -12.21 0.88
N GLU A 113 13.00 -12.52 0.32
CA GLU A 113 14.26 -12.56 1.04
C GLU A 113 15.26 -11.55 0.42
N PRO A 114 15.93 -10.72 1.22
CA PRO A 114 15.84 -10.58 2.68
C PRO A 114 14.51 -9.99 3.17
N GLY A 115 13.72 -9.30 2.31
CA GLY A 115 12.41 -8.76 2.61
C GLY A 115 12.46 -7.48 3.48
N THR A 116 13.55 -6.72 3.39
CA THR A 116 13.70 -5.44 4.10
C THR A 116 12.89 -4.36 3.38
N PRO A 117 11.96 -3.65 4.04
CA PRO A 117 11.22 -2.56 3.43
C PRO A 117 12.16 -1.44 2.95
N LEU A 118 11.80 -0.78 1.86
CA LEU A 118 12.59 0.37 1.36
C LEU A 118 12.56 1.57 2.31
N THR A 119 11.62 1.64 3.23
CA THR A 119 11.66 2.60 4.35
C THR A 119 12.87 2.42 5.27
N GLU A 120 13.43 1.21 5.33
CA GLU A 120 14.60 0.88 6.17
C GLU A 120 15.89 0.84 5.34
N ARG A 121 15.85 0.24 4.14
CA ARG A 121 17.01 0.11 3.26
C ARG A 121 17.34 1.41 2.52
N GLY A 122 16.36 2.25 2.25
CA GLY A 122 16.44 3.30 1.25
C GLY A 122 16.18 2.78 -0.17
N TRP A 123 16.14 3.71 -1.14
CA TRP A 123 15.87 3.44 -2.55
C TRP A 123 16.58 4.45 -3.46
N THR A 124 16.74 4.10 -4.73
CA THR A 124 17.21 5.01 -5.77
C THR A 124 16.09 5.28 -6.78
N HIS A 125 16.12 6.43 -7.44
CA HIS A 125 15.14 6.73 -8.50
C HIS A 125 15.23 5.74 -9.65
N GLU A 126 16.42 5.24 -9.98
CA GLU A 126 16.62 4.22 -11.02
C GLU A 126 15.87 2.92 -10.70
N GLU A 127 15.98 2.41 -9.46
CA GLU A 127 15.22 1.24 -9.02
C GLU A 127 13.70 1.43 -9.14
N ILE A 128 13.23 2.64 -8.86
CA ILE A 128 11.79 2.96 -8.94
C ILE A 128 11.35 3.14 -10.40
N ASP A 129 12.17 3.79 -11.22
CA ASP A 129 11.86 3.95 -12.65
C ASP A 129 11.84 2.61 -13.40
N GLU A 130 12.67 1.64 -12.98
CA GLU A 130 12.62 0.26 -13.49
C GLU A 130 11.43 -0.55 -12.95
N LEU A 131 10.96 -0.24 -11.73
CA LEU A 131 9.83 -0.93 -11.08
C LEU A 131 8.48 -0.60 -11.74
N LEU A 132 8.24 0.66 -12.09
CA LEU A 132 6.93 1.17 -12.48
C LEU A 132 6.41 0.62 -13.83
N PRO A 133 7.21 0.52 -14.92
CA PRO A 133 6.73 0.04 -16.20
C PRO A 133 6.16 -1.39 -16.20
N PRO A 134 6.81 -2.40 -15.58
CA PRO A 134 6.27 -3.75 -15.50
C PRO A 134 4.91 -3.84 -14.80
N LEU A 135 4.68 -3.01 -13.77
CA LEU A 135 3.41 -3.01 -13.03
C LEU A 135 2.23 -2.58 -13.91
N ARG A 136 2.44 -1.62 -14.82
CA ARG A 136 1.38 -1.11 -15.71
C ARG A 136 1.26 -1.85 -17.04
N ALA A 137 2.19 -2.76 -17.34
CA ALA A 137 2.19 -3.51 -18.61
C ALA A 137 1.18 -4.66 -18.65
N VAL A 138 0.51 -4.97 -17.53
CA VAL A 138 -0.46 -6.06 -17.45
C VAL A 138 -1.82 -5.65 -18.01
N ALA A 139 -2.56 -6.62 -18.52
CA ALA A 139 -3.95 -6.41 -18.93
C ALA A 139 -4.80 -6.00 -17.71
N ILE A 140 -5.74 -5.08 -17.93
CA ILE A 140 -6.65 -4.63 -16.87
C ILE A 140 -7.81 -5.63 -16.77
N PRO A 141 -7.91 -6.42 -15.68
CA PRO A 141 -9.06 -7.30 -15.50
C PRO A 141 -10.32 -6.50 -15.15
N ASP A 142 -11.49 -7.03 -15.51
CA ASP A 142 -12.76 -6.41 -15.15
C ASP A 142 -13.00 -6.35 -13.64
N GLY A 143 -13.81 -5.38 -13.20
CA GLY A 143 -14.34 -5.32 -11.84
C GLY A 143 -13.40 -4.75 -10.77
N PHE A 144 -12.28 -4.12 -11.12
CA PHE A 144 -11.54 -3.26 -10.20
C PHE A 144 -12.19 -1.87 -10.12
N PRO A 145 -12.21 -1.25 -8.92
CA PRO A 145 -12.77 0.09 -8.76
C PRO A 145 -11.96 1.14 -9.54
N PRO A 146 -12.59 2.24 -9.98
CA PRO A 146 -11.86 3.34 -10.57
C PRO A 146 -10.98 4.05 -9.55
N LEU A 147 -9.87 4.64 -10.00
CA LEU A 147 -8.95 5.45 -9.18
C LEU A 147 -9.68 6.56 -8.40
N ALA A 148 -10.74 7.12 -8.96
CA ALA A 148 -11.54 8.13 -8.28
C ALA A 148 -12.12 7.66 -6.93
N ASP A 149 -12.48 6.37 -6.80
CA ASP A 149 -12.97 5.81 -5.53
C ASP A 149 -11.84 5.69 -4.52
N ARG A 150 -10.63 5.29 -4.96
CA ARG A 150 -9.43 5.29 -4.12
C ARG A 150 -9.09 6.69 -3.61
N VAL A 151 -9.14 7.69 -4.48
CA VAL A 151 -8.92 9.10 -4.13
C VAL A 151 -9.95 9.57 -3.10
N ARG A 152 -11.25 9.31 -3.31
CA ARG A 152 -12.29 9.67 -2.33
C ARG A 152 -11.99 9.08 -0.96
N PHE A 153 -11.70 7.78 -0.93
CA PHE A 153 -11.36 7.08 0.31
C PHE A 153 -10.13 7.67 1.01
N MET A 154 -9.07 7.99 0.28
CA MET A 154 -7.85 8.59 0.86
C MET A 154 -8.14 9.95 1.51
N PHE A 155 -8.90 10.82 0.85
CA PHE A 155 -9.26 12.13 1.40
C PHE A 155 -10.26 12.03 2.56
N GLU A 156 -11.18 11.06 2.56
CA GLU A 156 -12.08 10.79 3.68
C GLU A 156 -11.31 10.30 4.91
N LEU A 157 -10.38 9.39 4.72
CA LEU A 157 -9.53 8.89 5.81
C LEU A 157 -8.62 10.01 6.35
N ALA A 158 -8.00 10.77 5.47
CA ALA A 158 -7.14 11.89 5.82
C ALA A 158 -7.90 13.00 6.56
N GLY A 159 -9.14 13.27 6.17
CA GLY A 159 -10.00 14.28 6.82
C GLY A 159 -10.22 14.02 8.30
N ARG A 160 -10.24 12.75 8.72
CA ARG A 160 -10.33 12.39 10.15
C ARG A 160 -9.06 12.75 10.93
N GLY A 161 -7.90 12.77 10.27
CA GLY A 161 -6.60 13.07 10.87
C GLY A 161 -6.07 14.47 10.61
N ALA A 162 -6.64 15.21 9.67
CA ALA A 162 -6.17 16.51 9.23
C ALA A 162 -6.78 17.69 10.02
N HIS A 163 -7.75 17.41 10.90
CA HIS A 163 -8.46 18.47 11.63
C HIS A 163 -7.48 19.30 12.48
N GLY A 164 -7.46 20.61 12.21
CA GLY A 164 -6.55 21.55 12.89
C GLY A 164 -5.09 21.52 12.40
N VAL A 165 -4.74 20.65 11.43
CA VAL A 165 -3.38 20.50 10.92
C VAL A 165 -3.23 21.08 9.52
N ILE A 166 -4.26 20.89 8.68
CA ILE A 166 -4.31 21.39 7.30
C ILE A 166 -5.47 22.37 7.16
N GLU A 167 -5.25 23.45 6.41
CA GLU A 167 -6.30 24.40 6.09
C GLU A 167 -7.43 23.71 5.27
N PRO A 168 -8.71 23.84 5.67
CA PRO A 168 -9.82 23.16 4.99
C PRO A 168 -9.94 23.48 3.49
N ARG A 169 -9.62 24.73 3.10
CA ARG A 169 -9.64 25.15 1.70
C ARG A 169 -8.59 24.44 0.86
N LEU A 170 -7.37 24.30 1.40
CA LEU A 170 -6.29 23.58 0.73
C LEU A 170 -6.63 22.11 0.57
N MET A 171 -7.18 21.46 1.61
CA MET A 171 -7.65 20.08 1.54
C MET A 171 -8.74 19.91 0.48
N ALA A 172 -9.70 20.83 0.39
CA ALA A 172 -10.78 20.79 -0.59
C ALA A 172 -10.26 20.98 -2.02
N ALA A 173 -9.34 21.92 -2.25
CA ALA A 173 -8.72 22.15 -3.56
C ALA A 173 -7.91 20.93 -4.02
N SER A 174 -7.08 20.37 -3.14
CA SER A 174 -6.30 19.14 -3.40
C SER A 174 -7.20 17.96 -3.74
N ARG A 175 -8.30 17.78 -3.00
CA ARG A 175 -9.30 16.74 -3.29
C ARG A 175 -9.96 16.93 -4.66
N ALA A 176 -10.35 18.15 -5.00
CA ALA A 176 -10.99 18.44 -6.29
C ALA A 176 -10.03 18.16 -7.46
N ALA A 177 -8.80 18.65 -7.38
CA ALA A 177 -7.76 18.41 -8.39
C ALA A 177 -7.43 16.91 -8.54
N SER A 178 -7.32 16.18 -7.41
CA SER A 178 -7.07 14.73 -7.44
C SER A 178 -8.23 13.96 -8.11
N LEU A 179 -9.48 14.34 -7.86
CA LEU A 179 -10.66 13.71 -8.49
C LEU A 179 -10.74 14.02 -10.00
N GLU A 180 -10.40 15.24 -10.41
CA GLU A 180 -10.29 15.60 -11.84
C GLU A 180 -9.26 14.72 -12.54
N LEU A 181 -8.04 14.60 -11.97
CA LEU A 181 -6.98 13.76 -12.50
C LEU A 181 -7.37 12.27 -12.55
N ALA A 182 -8.07 11.78 -11.53
CA ALA A 182 -8.48 10.38 -11.43
C ALA A 182 -9.56 9.98 -12.44
N THR A 183 -10.28 10.92 -13.01
CA THR A 183 -11.33 10.67 -14.03
C THR A 183 -10.83 10.78 -15.46
N GLY A 184 -9.61 11.27 -15.67
CA GLY A 184 -9.01 11.47 -16.98
C GLY A 184 -7.66 10.76 -17.15
N GLY A 185 -7.17 10.74 -18.41
CA GLY A 185 -5.83 10.23 -18.74
C GLY A 185 -5.76 8.74 -19.08
N PRO A 186 -4.53 8.21 -19.15
CA PRO A 186 -4.29 6.80 -19.45
C PRO A 186 -4.83 5.89 -18.34
N ARG A 187 -5.06 4.63 -18.69
CA ARG A 187 -5.63 3.66 -17.75
C ARG A 187 -4.71 2.44 -17.65
N ALA A 188 -4.36 2.09 -16.43
CA ALA A 188 -3.65 0.88 -16.07
C ALA A 188 -4.27 0.26 -14.81
N LEU A 189 -3.97 -1.01 -14.54
CA LEU A 189 -4.14 -1.57 -13.21
C LEU A 189 -3.07 -0.95 -12.32
N LEU A 190 -3.50 -0.30 -11.24
CA LEU A 190 -2.63 0.38 -10.30
C LEU A 190 -2.47 -0.45 -9.02
N HIS A 191 -1.31 -0.33 -8.42
CA HIS A 191 -1.10 -0.80 -7.05
C HIS A 191 -1.99 -0.02 -6.06
N GLY A 192 -2.13 1.28 -6.26
CA GLY A 192 -3.04 2.15 -5.51
C GLY A 192 -2.59 2.50 -4.09
N ASP A 193 -1.45 1.96 -3.63
CA ASP A 193 -0.83 2.24 -2.32
C ASP A 193 0.70 2.02 -2.40
N LEU A 194 1.32 2.45 -3.51
CA LEU A 194 2.73 2.17 -3.81
C LEU A 194 3.65 3.20 -3.14
N HIS A 195 4.17 2.82 -1.97
CA HIS A 195 5.08 3.64 -1.17
C HIS A 195 6.21 2.77 -0.57
N PRO A 196 7.30 3.36 -0.03
CA PRO A 196 8.48 2.61 0.38
C PRO A 196 8.27 1.48 1.39
N ALA A 197 7.20 1.51 2.19
CA ALA A 197 6.89 0.44 3.12
C ALA A 197 6.24 -0.80 2.43
N ASN A 198 5.67 -0.61 1.23
CA ASN A 198 5.04 -1.67 0.43
C ASN A 198 5.95 -2.18 -0.70
N VAL A 199 7.23 -1.81 -0.66
CA VAL A 199 8.26 -2.34 -1.55
C VAL A 199 9.39 -2.92 -0.72
N LEU A 200 9.69 -4.19 -0.95
CA LEU A 200 10.69 -4.95 -0.20
C LEU A 200 11.92 -5.20 -1.06
N ALA A 201 13.09 -5.10 -0.46
CA ALA A 201 14.33 -5.57 -1.09
C ALA A 201 14.32 -7.10 -1.18
N GLY A 202 14.48 -7.63 -2.39
CA GLY A 202 14.68 -9.04 -2.68
C GLY A 202 16.11 -9.30 -3.19
N HIS A 203 16.44 -10.57 -3.40
CA HIS A 203 17.75 -10.94 -3.97
C HIS A 203 17.92 -10.46 -5.41
N ASP A 204 16.84 -10.52 -6.21
CA ASP A 204 16.85 -10.17 -7.63
C ASP A 204 16.23 -8.79 -7.91
N GLY A 205 16.27 -7.90 -6.93
CA GLY A 205 15.71 -6.55 -7.00
C GLY A 205 14.56 -6.32 -6.03
N VAL A 206 13.76 -5.30 -6.29
CA VAL A 206 12.66 -4.93 -5.41
C VAL A 206 11.36 -5.67 -5.75
N MET A 207 10.56 -5.96 -4.72
CA MET A 207 9.30 -6.69 -4.80
C MET A 207 8.16 -5.90 -4.15
N VAL A 208 7.04 -5.82 -4.83
CA VAL A 208 5.84 -5.07 -4.39
C VAL A 208 4.89 -5.99 -3.64
N ILE A 209 4.31 -5.47 -2.55
CA ILE A 209 3.36 -6.15 -1.68
C ILE A 209 2.17 -5.25 -1.32
N ASP A 210 1.09 -5.82 -0.81
CA ASP A 210 -0.06 -5.11 -0.18
C ASP A 210 -0.78 -4.10 -1.10
N PRO A 211 -1.20 -4.47 -2.32
CA PRO A 211 -1.90 -3.57 -3.20
C PRO A 211 -3.28 -3.16 -2.67
N ARG A 212 -3.70 -1.95 -3.04
CA ARG A 212 -5.06 -1.42 -2.94
C ARG A 212 -5.58 -1.17 -4.35
N PRO A 213 -5.85 -2.23 -5.10
CA PRO A 213 -5.95 -2.15 -6.55
C PRO A 213 -7.09 -1.27 -7.02
N CYS A 214 -6.79 -0.47 -8.03
CA CYS A 214 -7.76 0.35 -8.74
C CYS A 214 -7.34 0.53 -10.21
N VAL A 215 -8.21 1.10 -11.03
CA VAL A 215 -7.92 1.36 -12.44
C VAL A 215 -7.91 2.86 -12.70
N GLY A 216 -6.81 3.35 -13.25
CA GLY A 216 -6.66 4.77 -13.56
C GLY A 216 -5.27 5.13 -14.07
N ASP A 217 -4.89 6.39 -13.85
CA ASP A 217 -3.66 6.98 -14.32
C ASP A 217 -2.43 6.40 -13.61
N PRO A 218 -1.50 5.76 -14.35
CA PRO A 218 -0.30 5.15 -13.77
C PRO A 218 0.66 6.15 -13.10
N ALA A 219 0.58 7.44 -13.39
CA ALA A 219 1.38 8.44 -12.69
C ALA A 219 1.04 8.54 -11.19
N PHE A 220 -0.17 8.09 -10.79
CA PHE A 220 -0.58 8.04 -9.39
C PHE A 220 0.37 7.18 -8.52
N ASP A 221 0.78 6.01 -9.00
CA ASP A 221 1.67 5.10 -8.25
C ASP A 221 3.13 5.64 -8.16
N ALA A 222 3.48 6.67 -8.94
CA ALA A 222 4.80 7.30 -8.91
C ALA A 222 4.91 8.46 -7.90
N VAL A 223 3.78 8.98 -7.39
CA VAL A 223 3.75 10.24 -6.62
C VAL A 223 4.52 10.17 -5.30
N ASP A 224 4.37 9.10 -4.54
CA ASP A 224 5.04 8.96 -3.24
C ASP A 224 6.58 8.99 -3.37
N TRP A 225 7.12 8.49 -4.47
CA TRP A 225 8.55 8.46 -4.75
C TRP A 225 9.12 9.85 -5.06
N VAL A 226 8.32 10.70 -5.68
CA VAL A 226 8.67 12.10 -5.96
C VAL A 226 8.52 12.98 -4.72
N LEU A 227 7.41 12.83 -3.98
CA LEU A 227 7.13 13.66 -2.80
C LEU A 227 8.00 13.34 -1.57
N ARG A 228 8.53 12.11 -1.49
CA ARG A 228 9.42 11.66 -0.41
C ARG A 228 10.90 11.75 -0.78
N ALA A 229 11.23 12.10 -2.01
CA ALA A 229 12.60 12.34 -2.42
C ALA A 229 13.18 13.58 -1.73
N ASP A 230 14.47 13.52 -1.46
CA ASP A 230 15.23 14.70 -1.07
C ASP A 230 15.45 15.62 -2.28
N GLY A 231 15.57 16.93 -2.05
CA GLY A 231 15.82 17.91 -3.09
C GLY A 231 14.58 18.51 -3.74
N GLU A 232 14.76 19.02 -4.96
CA GLU A 232 13.70 19.72 -5.69
C GLU A 232 12.74 18.76 -6.40
N LEU A 233 11.47 19.15 -6.48
CA LEU A 233 10.42 18.36 -7.15
C LEU A 233 10.77 18.03 -8.61
N GLU A 234 11.32 19.02 -9.32
CA GLU A 234 11.64 18.89 -10.74
C GLU A 234 12.75 17.87 -10.99
N ASP A 235 13.74 17.82 -10.10
CA ASP A 235 14.83 16.84 -10.17
C ASP A 235 14.30 15.43 -9.92
N ALA A 236 13.40 15.27 -8.94
CA ALA A 236 12.77 14.00 -8.63
C ALA A 236 11.86 13.52 -9.79
N ILE A 237 11.13 14.42 -10.44
CA ILE A 237 10.33 14.09 -11.63
C ILE A 237 11.24 13.72 -12.81
N ALA A 238 12.30 14.47 -13.05
CA ALA A 238 13.25 14.19 -14.14
C ALA A 238 13.98 12.86 -13.96
N ALA A 239 14.15 12.41 -12.72
CA ALA A 239 14.75 11.13 -12.38
C ALA A 239 13.84 9.90 -12.62
N LEU A 240 12.58 10.11 -13.05
CA LEU A 240 11.62 9.06 -13.43
C LEU A 240 11.21 9.20 -14.90
N PRO A 241 12.12 9.02 -15.87
CA PRO A 241 11.85 9.25 -17.29
C PRO A 241 10.80 8.33 -17.90
N SER A 242 10.47 7.22 -17.25
CA SER A 242 9.38 6.35 -17.68
C SER A 242 7.99 6.95 -17.46
N GLN A 243 7.89 8.07 -16.72
CA GLN A 243 6.65 8.75 -16.40
C GLN A 243 6.38 9.95 -17.32
N ASP A 244 5.10 10.33 -17.48
CA ASP A 244 4.73 11.62 -18.05
C ASP A 244 5.00 12.72 -17.00
N PRO A 245 5.98 13.64 -17.25
CA PRO A 245 6.40 14.62 -16.25
C PRO A 245 5.30 15.63 -15.91
N VAL A 246 4.43 15.97 -16.88
CA VAL A 246 3.32 16.91 -16.66
C VAL A 246 2.27 16.30 -15.76
N ARG A 247 1.89 15.06 -16.03
CA ARG A 247 0.92 14.33 -15.20
C ARG A 247 1.48 14.06 -13.80
N LEU A 248 2.72 13.62 -13.70
CA LEU A 248 3.36 13.35 -12.41
C LEU A 248 3.44 14.60 -11.56
N ARG A 249 3.78 15.76 -12.12
CA ARG A 249 3.76 17.05 -11.43
C ARG A 249 2.37 17.40 -10.91
N ARG A 250 1.34 17.31 -11.75
CA ARG A 250 -0.03 17.63 -11.36
C ARG A 250 -0.53 16.70 -10.22
N TRP A 251 -0.24 15.41 -10.33
CA TRP A 251 -0.55 14.46 -9.26
C TRP A 251 0.22 14.77 -7.98
N SER A 252 1.49 15.11 -8.07
CA SER A 252 2.32 15.49 -6.91
C SER A 252 1.75 16.74 -6.21
N GLN A 253 1.35 17.77 -6.95
CA GLN A 253 0.66 18.93 -6.38
C GLN A 253 -0.62 18.53 -5.67
N ALA A 254 -1.47 17.73 -6.32
CA ALA A 254 -2.77 17.33 -5.80
C ALA A 254 -2.69 16.45 -4.53
N LEU A 255 -1.66 15.62 -4.39
CA LEU A 255 -1.51 14.69 -3.27
C LEU A 255 -0.52 15.14 -2.19
N ALA A 256 0.25 16.21 -2.40
CA ALA A 256 1.25 16.70 -1.44
C ALA A 256 0.66 16.96 -0.04
N VAL A 257 -0.57 17.47 0.03
CA VAL A 257 -1.27 17.72 1.29
C VAL A 257 -1.43 16.43 2.12
N LEU A 258 -1.71 15.29 1.47
CA LEU A 258 -1.88 14.01 2.16
C LEU A 258 -0.57 13.48 2.75
N VAL A 259 0.53 13.67 2.04
CA VAL A 259 1.87 13.29 2.50
C VAL A 259 2.32 14.16 3.68
N ALA A 260 1.91 15.44 3.73
CA ALA A 260 2.26 16.38 4.80
C ALA A 260 1.56 16.08 6.13
N ILE A 261 0.37 15.44 6.15
CA ILE A 261 -0.45 15.30 7.36
C ILE A 261 0.29 14.57 8.48
N ARG A 262 0.87 13.41 8.19
CA ARG A 262 1.51 12.59 9.22
C ARG A 262 2.74 13.28 9.84
N PRO A 263 3.71 13.78 9.06
CA PRO A 263 4.83 14.56 9.63
C PRO A 263 4.38 15.77 10.47
N LEU A 264 3.39 16.53 10.00
CA LEU A 264 2.86 17.66 10.74
C LEU A 264 2.27 17.26 12.10
N ARG A 265 1.57 16.13 12.16
CA ARG A 265 0.98 15.63 13.42
C ARG A 265 2.01 15.09 14.39
N GLU A 266 3.01 14.37 13.90
CA GLU A 266 3.98 13.66 14.73
C GLU A 266 5.16 14.56 15.15
N GLN A 267 5.57 15.50 14.31
CA GLN A 267 6.80 16.26 14.44
C GLN A 267 6.58 17.79 14.41
N GLY A 268 5.40 18.24 13.93
CA GLY A 268 5.11 19.65 13.71
C GLY A 268 5.65 20.20 12.38
N PRO A 269 5.58 21.53 12.19
CA PRO A 269 6.09 22.19 10.98
C PRO A 269 7.59 21.99 10.78
N SER A 270 7.99 21.79 9.52
CA SER A 270 9.38 21.61 9.09
C SER A 270 9.56 22.09 7.65
N ALA A 271 10.80 22.27 7.20
CA ALA A 271 11.09 22.65 5.81
C ALA A 271 10.44 21.68 4.79
N THR A 272 10.41 20.39 5.12
CA THR A 272 9.75 19.39 4.28
C THR A 272 8.24 19.57 4.22
N THR A 273 7.59 19.79 5.37
CA THR A 273 6.14 20.02 5.41
C THR A 273 5.74 21.33 4.75
N ASP A 274 6.56 22.40 4.95
CA ASP A 274 6.34 23.70 4.30
C ASP A 274 6.44 23.61 2.78
N ARG A 275 7.45 22.87 2.27
CA ARG A 275 7.58 22.55 0.84
C ARG A 275 6.36 21.83 0.27
N LEU A 276 5.89 20.79 0.98
CA LEU A 276 4.71 20.03 0.55
C LEU A 276 3.43 20.88 0.53
N LEU A 277 3.24 21.74 1.53
CA LEU A 277 2.09 22.64 1.59
C LEU A 277 2.16 23.73 0.52
N ALA A 278 3.35 24.29 0.26
CA ALA A 278 3.57 25.25 -0.82
C ALA A 278 3.29 24.62 -2.19
N LEU A 279 3.71 23.35 -2.40
CA LEU A 279 3.44 22.60 -3.62
C LEU A 279 1.93 22.38 -3.82
N ALA A 280 1.21 22.01 -2.77
CA ALA A 280 -0.24 21.85 -2.83
C ALA A 280 -0.98 23.18 -3.08
N ALA A 281 -0.46 24.29 -2.58
CA ALA A 281 -1.04 25.63 -2.79
C ALA A 281 -0.81 26.18 -4.21
N ALA A 282 0.01 25.54 -5.02
CA ALA A 282 0.26 25.89 -6.41
C ALA A 282 -0.69 25.18 -7.43
N LEU A 283 -1.80 24.60 -6.95
CA LEU A 283 -2.86 23.97 -7.75
C LEU A 283 -3.64 24.98 -8.61
#